data_8ba066ed26f332f1cab602a5ffdd81aa
#
_entry.id   8ba066ed26f332f1cab602a5ffdd81aa
#
_cell.length_a   1.000
_cell.length_b   1.000
_cell.length_c   1.000
_cell.angle_alpha   90.00
_cell.angle_beta   90.00
_cell.angle_gamma   90.00
#
_symmetry.space_group_name_H-M   'P 1'
#
loop_
_entity.id
_entity.type
_entity.pdbx_description
1 polymer ?
#
loop_
_entity_poly.entity_id
_entity_poly.type
_entity_poly.pdbx_seq_one_letter_code
_entity_poly.pdbx_strand_id
1 'polypeptide(L)'
;MNPGETILTTAWPTSLDAIVLAGTDSNPKRMVQGRNKAFLEVGGKVLVRRVVEALLGASSIGLVFVVGPAQRLRKVLDGRSDELVIVDQVGKMLANTWAAIHASEARCLSGENGVDPERPLLIISCDLPLISPTAVDDFIARCARAENATQTRFSLFGGVAEEASLRRYYPVEGKPGIKRPYVHFSQELLRLANIYVARPRKLSHQEFLQTGFSYRKAKDWRNVLSLVGSYLGRSGGWKAAWLTLRLQATLMASRRGRGLYRWMRKGNSLERVELAMGALLGGTVKMIITPYGGFSLDVDDEEDFRVLNQRFDDWSTI
;
A
#
# COMPACT_ATOMS: atom_id res chain seq x y z
N MET A 1 6.78 13.16 -41.92
CA MET A 1 5.87 12.24 -41.19
C MET A 1 6.71 11.08 -40.66
N ASN A 2 6.95 11.04 -39.36
CA ASN A 2 7.71 9.96 -38.73
C ASN A 2 6.75 8.77 -38.46
N PRO A 3 7.04 7.58 -38.98
CA PRO A 3 6.27 6.40 -38.64
C PRO A 3 6.82 5.78 -37.36
N GLY A 4 6.17 6.00 -36.19
CA GLY A 4 6.60 5.37 -34.96
C GLY A 4 5.95 5.83 -33.66
N GLU A 5 4.94 6.69 -33.71
CA GLU A 5 4.12 6.94 -32.51
C GLU A 5 3.01 5.87 -32.41
N THR A 6 3.34 4.76 -31.76
CA THR A 6 2.33 3.81 -31.31
C THR A 6 1.53 4.52 -30.22
N ILE A 7 0.40 5.08 -30.57
CA ILE A 7 -0.59 5.58 -29.60
C ILE A 7 -0.98 4.39 -28.73
N LEU A 8 -0.58 4.41 -27.47
CA LEU A 8 -0.95 3.39 -26.47
C LEU A 8 -2.45 3.49 -26.18
N THR A 9 -3.27 2.88 -27.01
CA THR A 9 -4.74 2.88 -26.93
C THR A 9 -5.33 1.72 -26.15
N THR A 10 -4.64 1.18 -25.15
CA THR A 10 -5.32 0.29 -24.21
C THR A 10 -5.91 1.15 -23.10
N ALA A 11 -7.21 1.33 -23.15
CA ALA A 11 -7.99 2.00 -22.10
C ALA A 11 -7.71 1.33 -20.75
N TRP A 12 -7.80 2.11 -19.66
CA TRP A 12 -7.78 1.57 -18.30
C TRP A 12 -8.89 0.53 -18.16
N PRO A 13 -8.63 -0.65 -17.57
CA PRO A 13 -9.65 -1.70 -17.45
C PRO A 13 -10.83 -1.22 -16.59
N THR A 14 -12.02 -1.69 -16.90
CA THR A 14 -13.27 -1.36 -16.17
C THR A 14 -13.24 -1.87 -14.73
N SER A 15 -12.58 -3.01 -14.51
CA SER A 15 -12.37 -3.58 -13.17
C SER A 15 -10.97 -4.19 -13.07
N LEU A 16 -10.43 -4.20 -11.84
CA LEU A 16 -9.16 -4.84 -11.49
C LEU A 16 -9.40 -6.01 -10.56
N ASP A 17 -8.58 -7.04 -10.68
CA ASP A 17 -8.50 -8.02 -9.60
C ASP A 17 -7.77 -7.42 -8.40
N ALA A 18 -8.24 -7.77 -7.20
CA ALA A 18 -7.67 -7.33 -5.94
C ALA A 18 -6.95 -8.47 -5.21
N ILE A 19 -5.76 -8.20 -4.69
CA ILE A 19 -4.97 -9.11 -3.87
C ILE A 19 -4.94 -8.57 -2.44
N VAL A 20 -5.49 -9.33 -1.49
CA VAL A 20 -5.50 -9.02 -0.06
C VAL A 20 -4.40 -9.83 0.63
N LEU A 21 -3.44 -9.14 1.24
CA LEU A 21 -2.31 -9.75 1.93
C LEU A 21 -2.68 -10.05 3.39
N ALA A 22 -3.05 -11.29 3.69
CA ALA A 22 -3.46 -11.78 5.01
C ALA A 22 -2.50 -12.84 5.59
N GLY A 23 -1.28 -12.91 5.04
CA GLY A 23 -0.27 -13.89 5.45
C GLY A 23 0.15 -13.74 6.92
N THR A 24 0.50 -14.87 7.51
CA THR A 24 1.09 -14.92 8.86
C THR A 24 2.60 -14.89 8.75
N ASP A 25 3.23 -13.99 9.50
CA ASP A 25 4.68 -14.01 9.71
C ASP A 25 4.95 -14.74 11.04
N SER A 26 6.05 -15.48 11.10
CA SER A 26 6.55 -16.10 12.33
C SER A 26 7.10 -15.08 13.35
N ASN A 27 7.17 -13.79 12.98
CA ASN A 27 7.69 -12.74 13.85
C ASN A 27 6.62 -12.27 14.86
N PRO A 28 6.79 -12.57 16.17
CA PRO A 28 5.83 -12.17 17.21
C PRO A 28 5.58 -10.65 17.26
N LYS A 29 6.56 -9.84 16.85
CA LYS A 29 6.44 -8.36 16.79
C LYS A 29 5.44 -7.85 15.76
N ARG A 30 4.95 -8.73 14.88
CA ARG A 30 3.91 -8.42 13.90
C ARG A 30 2.53 -8.93 14.29
N MET A 31 2.43 -9.58 15.45
CA MET A 31 1.18 -10.01 16.03
C MET A 31 0.64 -8.95 16.98
N VAL A 32 -0.66 -8.87 17.10
CA VAL A 32 -1.36 -8.10 18.12
C VAL A 32 -2.15 -9.10 18.94
N GLN A 33 -2.04 -9.05 20.27
CA GLN A 33 -2.58 -10.04 21.20
C GLN A 33 -2.14 -11.50 20.87
N GLY A 34 -0.91 -11.67 20.37
CA GLY A 34 -0.41 -12.99 19.96
C GLY A 34 -1.13 -13.59 18.73
N ARG A 35 -1.90 -12.78 17.97
CA ARG A 35 -2.70 -13.25 16.82
C ARG A 35 -2.27 -12.56 15.53
N ASN A 36 -2.48 -13.25 14.41
CA ASN A 36 -2.39 -12.62 13.10
C ASN A 36 -3.49 -11.56 13.00
N LYS A 37 -3.10 -10.36 12.62
CA LYS A 37 -3.95 -9.17 12.50
C LYS A 37 -5.17 -9.37 11.61
N ALA A 38 -5.06 -10.19 10.55
CA ALA A 38 -6.18 -10.53 9.66
C ALA A 38 -7.41 -11.05 10.42
N PHE A 39 -7.20 -11.70 11.57
CA PHE A 39 -8.25 -12.33 12.37
C PHE A 39 -8.62 -11.57 13.66
N LEU A 40 -8.17 -10.34 13.80
CA LEU A 40 -8.64 -9.45 14.87
C LEU A 40 -10.02 -8.86 14.50
N GLU A 41 -10.80 -8.57 15.51
CA GLU A 41 -12.11 -7.94 15.36
C GLU A 41 -12.04 -6.47 15.74
N VAL A 42 -12.46 -5.60 14.83
CA VAL A 42 -12.62 -4.17 15.07
C VAL A 42 -14.05 -3.77 14.72
N GLY A 43 -14.74 -3.13 15.66
CA GLY A 43 -16.15 -2.77 15.48
C GLY A 43 -17.03 -4.00 15.19
N GLY A 44 -16.81 -5.11 15.92
CA GLY A 44 -17.61 -6.35 15.81
C GLY A 44 -17.40 -7.15 14.53
N LYS A 45 -16.39 -6.82 13.69
CA LYS A 45 -16.12 -7.54 12.44
C LYS A 45 -14.65 -7.84 12.27
N VAL A 46 -14.33 -9.07 11.84
CA VAL A 46 -12.95 -9.51 11.55
C VAL A 46 -12.33 -8.67 10.44
N LEU A 47 -11.09 -8.21 10.62
CA LEU A 47 -10.42 -7.25 9.72
C LEU A 47 -10.37 -7.73 8.27
N VAL A 48 -9.91 -8.97 8.01
CA VAL A 48 -9.84 -9.47 6.64
C VAL A 48 -11.23 -9.55 5.98
N ARG A 49 -12.28 -9.89 6.74
CA ARG A 49 -13.65 -9.91 6.25
C ARG A 49 -14.13 -8.51 5.87
N ARG A 50 -13.80 -7.50 6.69
CA ARG A 50 -14.12 -6.10 6.43
C ARG A 50 -13.46 -5.59 5.13
N VAL A 51 -12.18 -5.91 4.92
CA VAL A 51 -11.47 -5.53 3.70
C VAL A 51 -12.07 -6.23 2.47
N VAL A 52 -12.35 -7.53 2.56
CA VAL A 52 -12.97 -8.28 1.46
C VAL A 52 -14.36 -7.73 1.11
N GLU A 53 -15.21 -7.43 2.10
CA GLU A 53 -16.52 -6.85 1.85
C GLU A 53 -16.45 -5.47 1.19
N ALA A 54 -15.49 -4.64 1.59
CA ALA A 54 -15.28 -3.34 0.96
C ALA A 54 -14.81 -3.47 -0.50
N LEU A 55 -13.98 -4.47 -0.80
CA LEU A 55 -13.52 -4.74 -2.17
C LEU A 55 -14.66 -5.30 -3.04
N LEU A 56 -15.40 -6.29 -2.55
CA LEU A 56 -16.54 -6.86 -3.28
C LEU A 56 -17.70 -5.85 -3.50
N GLY A 57 -17.77 -4.81 -2.65
CA GLY A 57 -18.73 -3.73 -2.82
C GLY A 57 -18.24 -2.60 -3.74
N ALA A 58 -16.97 -2.61 -4.14
CA ALA A 58 -16.41 -1.59 -5.02
C ALA A 58 -16.68 -1.93 -6.50
N SER A 59 -17.16 -0.96 -7.26
CA SER A 59 -17.54 -1.15 -8.68
C SER A 59 -16.34 -1.36 -9.61
N SER A 60 -15.16 -0.94 -9.21
CA SER A 60 -13.91 -1.06 -9.94
C SER A 60 -13.13 -2.34 -9.64
N ILE A 61 -13.69 -3.26 -8.82
CA ILE A 61 -13.08 -4.54 -8.49
C ILE A 61 -13.82 -5.68 -9.19
N GLY A 62 -13.06 -6.59 -9.76
CA GLY A 62 -13.55 -7.88 -10.31
C GLY A 62 -13.38 -8.99 -9.27
N LEU A 63 -12.37 -9.86 -9.43
CA LEU A 63 -12.12 -10.94 -8.48
C LEU A 63 -11.26 -10.47 -7.31
N VAL A 64 -11.53 -11.02 -6.12
CA VAL A 64 -10.75 -10.76 -4.90
C VAL A 64 -9.98 -12.03 -4.52
N PHE A 65 -8.65 -11.93 -4.49
CA PHE A 65 -7.74 -13.00 -4.09
C PHE A 65 -7.21 -12.73 -2.69
N VAL A 66 -7.50 -13.57 -1.72
CA VAL A 66 -7.00 -13.44 -0.35
C VAL A 66 -5.92 -14.47 -0.09
N VAL A 67 -4.68 -14.02 0.11
CA VAL A 67 -3.56 -14.92 0.40
C VAL A 67 -3.21 -14.92 1.89
N GLY A 68 -3.21 -16.11 2.49
CA GLY A 68 -2.96 -16.31 3.92
C GLY A 68 -3.21 -17.76 4.36
N PRO A 69 -3.37 -18.04 5.66
CA PRO A 69 -3.65 -19.37 6.17
C PRO A 69 -5.05 -19.83 5.73
N ALA A 70 -5.12 -20.58 4.61
CA ALA A 70 -6.35 -20.86 3.86
C ALA A 70 -7.45 -21.50 4.71
N GLN A 71 -7.12 -22.43 5.61
CA GLN A 71 -8.12 -23.06 6.49
C GLN A 71 -8.82 -22.05 7.40
N ARG A 72 -8.07 -21.09 7.95
CA ARG A 72 -8.63 -20.03 8.81
C ARG A 72 -9.42 -19.01 8.01
N LEU A 73 -8.90 -18.64 6.83
CA LEU A 73 -9.58 -17.72 5.92
C LEU A 73 -10.94 -18.27 5.48
N ARG A 74 -11.03 -19.54 5.10
CA ARG A 74 -12.31 -20.19 4.73
C ARG A 74 -13.35 -20.11 5.85
N LYS A 75 -12.95 -20.32 7.11
CA LYS A 75 -13.87 -20.21 8.26
C LYS A 75 -14.43 -18.81 8.48
N VAL A 76 -13.61 -17.77 8.18
CA VAL A 76 -14.00 -16.37 8.39
C VAL A 76 -14.73 -15.78 7.19
N LEU A 77 -14.41 -16.27 5.98
CA LEU A 77 -14.92 -15.76 4.71
C LEU A 77 -15.96 -16.71 4.08
N ASP A 78 -16.43 -17.71 4.82
CA ASP A 78 -17.43 -18.67 4.37
C ASP A 78 -18.74 -18.01 3.93
N GLY A 79 -19.39 -18.60 2.92
CA GLY A 79 -20.63 -18.09 2.32
C GLY A 79 -20.46 -16.82 1.48
N ARG A 80 -19.23 -16.49 1.06
CA ARG A 80 -18.92 -15.35 0.19
C ARG A 80 -19.06 -15.72 -1.29
N SER A 81 -19.08 -14.69 -2.13
CA SER A 81 -19.38 -14.78 -3.56
C SER A 81 -18.37 -15.63 -4.34
N ASP A 82 -18.76 -16.05 -5.55
CA ASP A 82 -17.88 -16.71 -6.53
C ASP A 82 -16.72 -15.79 -7.00
N GLU A 83 -16.81 -14.51 -6.68
CA GLU A 83 -15.78 -13.52 -6.95
C GLU A 83 -14.62 -13.56 -5.94
N LEU A 84 -14.67 -14.43 -4.92
CA LEU A 84 -13.66 -14.57 -3.88
C LEU A 84 -12.84 -15.86 -4.05
N VAL A 85 -11.52 -15.70 -4.15
CA VAL A 85 -10.57 -16.82 -4.25
C VAL A 85 -9.62 -16.80 -3.06
N ILE A 86 -9.56 -17.89 -2.31
CA ILE A 86 -8.62 -18.06 -1.19
C ILE A 86 -7.38 -18.80 -1.68
N VAL A 87 -6.21 -18.17 -1.51
CA VAL A 87 -4.89 -18.69 -1.88
C VAL A 87 -4.14 -19.02 -0.61
N ASP A 88 -3.56 -20.21 -0.50
CA ASP A 88 -2.76 -20.55 0.68
C ASP A 88 -1.42 -19.83 0.64
N GLN A 89 -0.91 -19.47 1.81
CA GLN A 89 0.38 -18.81 1.92
C GLN A 89 1.52 -19.80 1.66
N VAL A 90 2.53 -19.37 0.91
CA VAL A 90 3.68 -20.18 0.51
C VAL A 90 5.00 -19.72 1.13
N GLY A 91 5.01 -18.55 1.77
CA GLY A 91 6.24 -18.01 2.35
C GLY A 91 6.14 -16.58 2.86
N LYS A 92 7.16 -15.78 2.59
CA LYS A 92 7.20 -14.36 2.94
C LYS A 92 6.26 -13.53 2.05
N MET A 93 6.08 -12.26 2.39
CA MET A 93 5.15 -11.33 1.71
C MET A 93 5.26 -11.39 0.18
N LEU A 94 6.44 -11.27 -0.40
CA LEU A 94 6.61 -11.27 -1.85
C LEU A 94 6.20 -12.61 -2.49
N ALA A 95 6.57 -13.74 -1.88
CA ALA A 95 6.17 -15.06 -2.37
C ALA A 95 4.65 -15.25 -2.30
N ASN A 96 4.02 -14.82 -1.22
CA ASN A 96 2.57 -14.84 -1.07
C ASN A 96 1.89 -13.93 -2.12
N THR A 97 2.42 -12.73 -2.35
CA THR A 97 1.90 -11.84 -3.38
C THR A 97 1.94 -12.52 -4.75
N TRP A 98 3.06 -13.17 -5.11
CA TRP A 98 3.19 -13.88 -6.38
C TRP A 98 2.26 -15.09 -6.47
N ALA A 99 2.03 -15.83 -5.39
CA ALA A 99 1.05 -16.94 -5.39
C ALA A 99 -0.36 -16.44 -5.75
N ALA A 100 -0.76 -15.29 -5.20
CA ALA A 100 -2.05 -14.68 -5.54
C ALA A 100 -2.08 -14.09 -6.96
N ILE A 101 -0.97 -13.49 -7.44
CA ILE A 101 -0.84 -13.01 -8.83
C ILE A 101 -1.02 -14.18 -9.80
N HIS A 102 -0.31 -15.30 -9.60
CA HIS A 102 -0.44 -16.48 -10.46
C HIS A 102 -1.84 -17.07 -10.42
N ALA A 103 -2.52 -17.08 -9.26
CA ALA A 103 -3.91 -17.52 -9.17
C ALA A 103 -4.85 -16.62 -9.97
N SER A 104 -4.64 -15.29 -9.95
CA SER A 104 -5.39 -14.32 -10.75
C SER A 104 -5.10 -14.49 -12.25
N GLU A 105 -3.84 -14.64 -12.63
CA GLU A 105 -3.44 -14.88 -14.02
C GLU A 105 -4.06 -16.17 -14.58
N ALA A 106 -4.04 -17.25 -13.80
CA ALA A 106 -4.62 -18.54 -14.21
C ALA A 106 -6.12 -18.46 -14.52
N ARG A 107 -6.86 -17.56 -13.85
CA ARG A 107 -8.27 -17.30 -14.14
C ARG A 107 -8.47 -16.54 -15.46
N CYS A 108 -7.49 -15.73 -15.88
CA CYS A 108 -7.55 -14.97 -17.12
C CYS A 108 -7.07 -15.78 -18.34
N LEU A 109 -6.27 -16.83 -18.14
CA LEU A 109 -5.68 -17.66 -19.19
C LEU A 109 -6.68 -18.64 -19.86
N SER A 110 -7.99 -18.50 -19.61
CA SER A 110 -9.03 -19.26 -20.35
C SER A 110 -9.09 -18.89 -21.85
N GLY A 111 -8.19 -18.01 -22.35
CA GLY A 111 -8.02 -17.61 -23.75
C GLY A 111 -6.59 -17.78 -24.23
N GLU A 112 -6.39 -17.83 -25.56
CA GLU A 112 -5.12 -18.15 -26.23
C GLU A 112 -3.98 -17.14 -26.08
N ASN A 113 -4.15 -16.01 -25.38
CA ASN A 113 -3.26 -14.85 -25.44
C ASN A 113 -2.21 -14.73 -24.30
N GLY A 114 -1.93 -15.79 -23.55
CA GLY A 114 -0.88 -15.73 -22.51
C GLY A 114 -1.13 -14.69 -21.40
N VAL A 115 -0.11 -14.45 -20.57
CA VAL A 115 -0.20 -13.47 -19.47
C VAL A 115 0.09 -12.08 -19.99
N ASP A 116 -0.86 -11.14 -19.82
CA ASP A 116 -0.67 -9.72 -20.13
C ASP A 116 0.24 -9.04 -19.09
N PRO A 117 1.48 -8.63 -19.44
CA PRO A 117 2.38 -7.97 -18.51
C PRO A 117 1.93 -6.55 -18.14
N GLU A 118 1.02 -5.95 -18.91
CA GLU A 118 0.47 -4.62 -18.67
C GLU A 118 -0.77 -4.63 -17.77
N ARG A 119 -1.26 -5.81 -17.38
CA ARG A 119 -2.45 -5.95 -16.55
C ARG A 119 -2.22 -5.38 -15.15
N PRO A 120 -2.97 -4.35 -14.74
CA PRO A 120 -2.89 -3.80 -13.40
C PRO A 120 -3.68 -4.65 -12.41
N LEU A 121 -3.18 -4.77 -11.19
CA LEU A 121 -3.81 -5.44 -10.05
C LEU A 121 -3.84 -4.51 -8.85
N LEU A 122 -4.91 -4.51 -8.07
CA LEU A 122 -4.95 -3.86 -6.77
C LEU A 122 -4.28 -4.77 -5.73
N ILE A 123 -3.36 -4.23 -4.93
CA ILE A 123 -2.71 -4.94 -3.82
C ILE A 123 -2.97 -4.15 -2.54
N ILE A 124 -3.50 -4.83 -1.51
CA ILE A 124 -3.93 -4.15 -0.29
C ILE A 124 -3.65 -5.01 0.95
N SER A 125 -3.43 -4.35 2.08
CA SER A 125 -3.28 -5.01 3.38
C SER A 125 -4.63 -5.41 3.97
N CYS A 126 -4.66 -6.51 4.73
CA CYS A 126 -5.88 -7.04 5.36
C CYS A 126 -6.27 -6.32 6.67
N ASP A 127 -5.43 -5.42 7.18
CA ASP A 127 -5.55 -4.82 8.52
C ASP A 127 -6.03 -3.36 8.50
N LEU A 128 -6.91 -3.03 7.54
CA LEU A 128 -7.50 -1.70 7.31
C LEU A 128 -8.96 -1.64 7.78
N PRO A 129 -9.23 -1.29 9.04
CA PRO A 129 -10.60 -1.32 9.60
C PRO A 129 -11.54 -0.26 9.02
N LEU A 130 -11.00 0.83 8.46
CA LEU A 130 -11.79 1.99 7.99
C LEU A 130 -11.85 2.08 6.45
N ILE A 131 -11.65 0.97 5.77
CA ILE A 131 -11.79 0.89 4.31
C ILE A 131 -13.27 0.92 3.91
N SER A 132 -13.57 1.59 2.79
CA SER A 132 -14.90 1.59 2.19
C SER A 132 -14.83 1.33 0.67
N PRO A 133 -15.92 0.82 0.05
CA PRO A 133 -15.99 0.63 -1.40
C PRO A 133 -15.71 1.91 -2.17
N THR A 134 -16.30 3.03 -1.76
CA THR A 134 -16.13 4.34 -2.38
C THR A 134 -14.66 4.80 -2.34
N ALA A 135 -13.94 4.53 -1.23
CA ALA A 135 -12.52 4.88 -1.13
C ALA A 135 -11.68 4.07 -2.13
N VAL A 136 -11.99 2.79 -2.33
CA VAL A 136 -11.33 1.92 -3.31
C VAL A 136 -11.57 2.43 -4.74
N ASP A 137 -12.82 2.70 -5.09
CA ASP A 137 -13.20 3.21 -6.41
C ASP A 137 -12.52 4.57 -6.71
N ASP A 138 -12.50 5.49 -5.74
CA ASP A 138 -11.82 6.79 -5.91
C ASP A 138 -10.31 6.62 -6.11
N PHE A 139 -9.67 5.71 -5.37
CA PHE A 139 -8.23 5.47 -5.53
C PHE A 139 -7.89 4.94 -6.92
N ILE A 140 -8.65 3.95 -7.42
CA ILE A 140 -8.47 3.38 -8.76
C ILE A 140 -8.73 4.44 -9.84
N ALA A 141 -9.78 5.22 -9.69
CA ALA A 141 -10.09 6.32 -10.62
C ALA A 141 -8.99 7.39 -10.65
N ARG A 142 -8.33 7.68 -9.53
CA ARG A 142 -7.16 8.59 -9.48
C ARG A 142 -5.96 8.00 -10.19
N CYS A 143 -5.70 6.70 -10.06
CA CYS A 143 -4.64 6.02 -10.81
C CYS A 143 -4.88 6.15 -12.33
N ALA A 144 -6.08 5.86 -12.79
CA ALA A 144 -6.47 6.01 -14.20
C ALA A 144 -6.30 7.44 -14.71
N ARG A 145 -6.77 8.43 -13.93
CA ARG A 145 -6.60 9.86 -14.27
C ARG A 145 -5.14 10.27 -14.37
N ALA A 146 -4.29 9.77 -13.49
CA ALA A 146 -2.85 10.08 -13.51
C ALA A 146 -2.17 9.53 -14.77
N GLU A 147 -2.50 8.32 -15.23
CA GLU A 147 -2.01 7.78 -16.50
C GLU A 147 -2.48 8.60 -17.69
N ASN A 148 -3.78 8.90 -17.72
CA ASN A 148 -4.36 9.68 -18.81
C ASN A 148 -3.76 11.09 -18.90
N ALA A 149 -3.54 11.75 -17.77
CA ALA A 149 -2.98 13.09 -17.74
C ALA A 149 -1.50 13.15 -18.16
N THR A 150 -0.73 12.11 -17.86
CA THR A 150 0.72 12.08 -18.16
C THR A 150 1.04 11.29 -19.42
N GLN A 151 0.07 10.59 -20.01
CA GLN A 151 0.26 9.65 -21.13
C GLN A 151 1.38 8.63 -20.85
N THR A 152 1.56 8.30 -19.55
CA THR A 152 2.62 7.40 -19.07
C THR A 152 2.00 6.22 -18.35
N ARG A 153 2.35 5.00 -18.77
CA ARG A 153 2.00 3.79 -18.05
C ARG A 153 2.92 3.59 -16.85
N PHE A 154 2.32 3.56 -15.65
CA PHE A 154 3.08 3.35 -14.42
C PHE A 154 3.07 1.87 -14.03
N SER A 155 4.26 1.37 -13.65
CA SER A 155 4.43 0.00 -13.16
C SER A 155 3.88 -0.16 -11.72
N LEU A 156 3.88 0.93 -10.95
CA LEU A 156 3.39 0.95 -9.57
C LEU A 156 2.76 2.29 -9.22
N PHE A 157 1.55 2.26 -8.71
CA PHE A 157 0.93 3.35 -7.98
C PHE A 157 0.95 3.04 -6.49
N GLY A 158 1.42 3.99 -5.68
CA GLY A 158 1.36 3.92 -4.22
C GLY A 158 0.40 4.95 -3.66
N GLY A 159 -0.47 4.55 -2.74
CA GLY A 159 -1.34 5.49 -2.03
C GLY A 159 -0.57 6.31 -1.01
N VAL A 160 -0.89 7.59 -0.89
CA VAL A 160 -0.45 8.49 0.18
C VAL A 160 -1.63 9.32 0.68
N ALA A 161 -1.70 9.54 1.99
CA ALA A 161 -2.72 10.36 2.63
C ALA A 161 -2.09 11.64 3.18
N GLU A 162 -2.76 12.77 2.99
CA GLU A 162 -2.38 14.06 3.59
C GLU A 162 -2.67 14.09 5.08
N GLU A 163 -1.89 14.87 5.83
CA GLU A 163 -2.18 15.10 7.25
C GLU A 163 -3.61 15.61 7.47
N ALA A 164 -4.13 16.45 6.58
CA ALA A 164 -5.47 16.99 6.68
C ALA A 164 -6.55 15.90 6.75
N SER A 165 -6.43 14.84 5.94
CA SER A 165 -7.36 13.70 5.92
C SER A 165 -7.23 12.80 7.14
N LEU A 166 -6.10 12.88 7.86
CA LEU A 166 -5.82 12.07 9.05
C LEU A 166 -6.13 12.78 10.36
N ARG A 167 -6.30 14.10 10.36
CA ARG A 167 -6.56 14.89 11.59
C ARG A 167 -7.84 14.48 12.31
N ARG A 168 -8.84 13.98 11.59
CA ARG A 168 -10.10 13.47 12.17
C ARG A 168 -9.91 12.29 13.12
N TYR A 169 -8.81 11.57 12.98
CA TYR A 169 -8.44 10.41 13.79
C TYR A 169 -7.50 10.75 14.95
N TYR A 170 -7.12 12.02 15.10
CA TYR A 170 -6.25 12.44 16.19
C TYR A 170 -6.98 12.41 17.55
N PRO A 171 -6.21 12.33 18.64
CA PRO A 171 -6.78 12.50 19.97
C PRO A 171 -7.51 13.84 20.05
N VAL A 172 -8.70 13.82 20.63
CA VAL A 172 -9.49 15.00 21.01
C VAL A 172 -9.76 14.93 22.50
N GLU A 173 -10.16 16.05 23.09
CA GLU A 173 -10.41 16.11 24.54
C GLU A 173 -11.36 14.98 24.98
N GLY A 174 -10.93 14.20 25.97
CA GLY A 174 -11.68 13.07 26.51
C GLY A 174 -11.78 11.82 25.63
N LYS A 175 -11.24 11.84 24.39
CA LYS A 175 -11.27 10.68 23.49
C LYS A 175 -9.87 10.34 22.95
N PRO A 176 -9.43 9.07 23.01
CA PRO A 176 -8.16 8.67 22.42
C PRO A 176 -8.22 8.74 20.89
N GLY A 177 -7.06 8.83 20.26
CA GLY A 177 -6.94 8.87 18.80
C GLY A 177 -5.58 8.35 18.35
N ILE A 178 -5.38 8.29 17.05
CA ILE A 178 -4.16 7.77 16.44
C ILE A 178 -3.46 8.89 15.69
N LYS A 179 -2.23 9.20 16.12
CA LYS A 179 -1.35 10.14 15.42
C LYS A 179 -0.15 9.38 14.87
N ARG A 180 -0.01 9.38 13.57
CA ARG A 180 1.05 8.67 12.86
C ARG A 180 2.18 9.62 12.43
N PRO A 181 3.42 9.13 12.29
CA PRO A 181 4.50 9.91 11.72
C PRO A 181 4.26 10.15 10.23
N TYR A 182 4.70 11.33 9.75
CA TYR A 182 4.59 11.74 8.35
C TYR A 182 5.97 11.84 7.69
N VAL A 183 5.97 11.70 6.37
CA VAL A 183 7.08 12.11 5.53
C VAL A 183 6.90 13.59 5.19
N HIS A 184 7.95 14.38 5.37
CA HIS A 184 7.92 15.84 5.25
C HIS A 184 8.32 16.26 3.83
N PHE A 185 7.34 16.45 2.97
CA PHE A 185 7.54 16.97 1.61
C PHE A 185 7.49 18.51 1.58
N SER A 186 7.95 19.10 0.48
CA SER A 186 8.02 20.56 0.31
C SER A 186 6.65 21.24 0.47
N GLN A 187 5.63 20.63 -0.07
CA GLN A 187 4.26 21.14 -0.07
C GLN A 187 3.46 20.67 1.13
N GLU A 188 3.56 19.37 1.47
CA GLU A 188 2.64 18.71 2.40
C GLU A 188 3.33 17.69 3.30
N LEU A 189 2.63 17.30 4.37
CA LEU A 189 2.96 16.16 5.19
C LEU A 189 2.14 14.97 4.69
N LEU A 190 2.83 13.95 4.18
CA LEU A 190 2.19 12.78 3.60
C LEU A 190 2.54 11.52 4.41
N ARG A 191 1.58 10.61 4.49
CA ARG A 191 1.76 9.28 5.03
C ARG A 191 1.48 8.23 3.96
N LEU A 192 2.31 7.20 3.89
CA LEU A 192 2.04 6.05 3.03
C LEU A 192 0.74 5.37 3.43
N ALA A 193 -0.07 5.06 2.44
CA ALA A 193 -1.27 4.25 2.57
C ALA A 193 -0.95 2.78 2.21
N ASN A 194 -1.72 1.85 2.73
CA ASN A 194 -1.52 0.42 2.52
C ASN A 194 -2.35 -0.11 1.34
N ILE A 195 -2.42 0.68 0.27
CA ILE A 195 -3.11 0.38 -0.98
C ILE A 195 -2.21 0.72 -2.18
N TYR A 196 -2.14 -0.18 -3.15
CA TYR A 196 -1.28 -0.08 -4.31
C TYR A 196 -2.03 -0.58 -5.55
N VAL A 197 -1.78 0.02 -6.71
CA VAL A 197 -2.09 -0.61 -8.00
C VAL A 197 -0.77 -0.90 -8.69
N ALA A 198 -0.54 -2.13 -9.10
CA ALA A 198 0.72 -2.56 -9.67
C ALA A 198 0.52 -3.34 -10.97
N ARG A 199 1.49 -3.20 -11.89
CA ARG A 199 1.77 -4.10 -13.00
C ARG A 199 2.99 -4.94 -12.61
N PRO A 200 2.81 -6.08 -11.90
CA PRO A 200 3.94 -6.76 -11.25
C PRO A 200 5.03 -7.17 -12.23
N ARG A 201 4.66 -7.57 -13.45
CA ARG A 201 5.61 -8.01 -14.47
C ARG A 201 6.43 -6.87 -15.10
N LYS A 202 6.09 -5.61 -14.80
CA LYS A 202 6.82 -4.40 -15.22
C LYS A 202 7.80 -3.90 -14.16
N LEU A 203 7.97 -4.63 -13.06
CA LEU A 203 8.93 -4.32 -12.00
C LEU A 203 10.07 -5.34 -12.01
N SER A 204 11.29 -4.90 -12.35
CA SER A 204 12.44 -5.80 -12.51
C SER A 204 13.10 -6.19 -11.18
N HIS A 205 12.94 -5.35 -10.13
CA HIS A 205 13.64 -5.49 -8.85
C HIS A 205 12.68 -5.55 -7.66
N GLN A 206 11.76 -6.49 -7.69
CA GLN A 206 10.67 -6.60 -6.70
C GLN A 206 11.16 -7.00 -5.30
N GLU A 207 12.34 -7.60 -5.18
CA GLU A 207 12.96 -7.95 -3.91
C GLU A 207 13.14 -6.74 -2.98
N PHE A 208 13.23 -5.52 -3.54
CA PHE A 208 13.28 -4.30 -2.74
C PHE A 208 11.96 -3.95 -2.05
N LEU A 209 10.82 -4.39 -2.59
CA LEU A 209 9.53 -4.27 -1.89
C LEU A 209 9.56 -5.08 -0.58
N GLN A 210 10.11 -6.30 -0.63
CA GLN A 210 10.29 -7.14 0.56
C GLN A 210 11.24 -6.49 1.58
N THR A 211 12.35 -5.93 1.09
CA THR A 211 13.35 -5.24 1.92
C THR A 211 12.74 -4.00 2.55
N GLY A 212 12.13 -3.10 1.77
CA GLY A 212 11.48 -1.89 2.26
C GLY A 212 10.39 -2.19 3.29
N PHE A 213 9.58 -3.21 3.05
CA PHE A 213 8.55 -3.64 4.00
C PHE A 213 9.14 -4.16 5.31
N SER A 214 10.26 -4.89 5.25
CA SER A 214 10.93 -5.43 6.44
C SER A 214 11.51 -4.34 7.33
N TYR A 215 12.01 -3.25 6.74
CA TYR A 215 12.61 -2.12 7.46
C TYR A 215 11.61 -1.01 7.84
N ARG A 216 10.37 -1.01 7.31
CA ARG A 216 9.35 0.03 7.58
C ARG A 216 9.04 0.21 9.07
N LYS A 217 9.09 -0.86 9.86
CA LYS A 217 8.83 -0.84 11.31
C LYS A 217 10.08 -0.59 12.17
N ALA A 218 11.22 -0.39 11.55
CA ALA A 218 12.45 -0.18 12.25
C ALA A 218 12.56 1.28 12.72
N LYS A 219 12.22 1.53 13.98
CA LYS A 219 12.41 2.84 14.65
C LYS A 219 13.89 3.21 14.89
N ASP A 220 14.82 2.28 14.60
CA ASP A 220 16.25 2.45 14.88
C ASP A 220 16.99 2.94 13.63
N TRP A 221 17.86 3.96 13.79
CA TRP A 221 18.72 4.51 12.75
C TRP A 221 19.64 3.46 12.10
N ARG A 222 20.03 2.41 12.84
CA ARG A 222 20.82 1.27 12.33
C ARG A 222 20.10 0.55 11.18
N ASN A 223 18.79 0.47 11.25
CA ASN A 223 17.98 -0.15 10.21
C ASN A 223 17.88 0.73 8.97
N VAL A 224 17.87 2.07 9.15
CA VAL A 224 17.96 3.03 8.04
C VAL A 224 19.30 2.87 7.33
N LEU A 225 20.42 2.75 8.06
CA LEU A 225 21.74 2.52 7.47
C LEU A 225 21.82 1.16 6.76
N SER A 226 21.24 0.11 7.33
CA SER A 226 21.18 -1.20 6.69
C SER A 226 20.37 -1.17 5.39
N LEU A 227 19.22 -0.45 5.39
CA LEU A 227 18.42 -0.23 4.19
C LEU A 227 19.21 0.56 3.14
N VAL A 228 19.87 1.65 3.53
CA VAL A 228 20.75 2.45 2.67
C VAL A 228 21.87 1.57 2.09
N GLY A 229 22.52 0.76 2.92
CA GLY A 229 23.55 -0.19 2.49
C GLY A 229 23.06 -1.19 1.47
N SER A 230 21.83 -1.67 1.60
CA SER A 230 21.22 -2.60 0.63
C SER A 230 20.95 -1.96 -0.74
N TYR A 231 20.86 -0.63 -0.81
CA TYR A 231 20.68 0.10 -2.06
C TYR A 231 21.99 0.38 -2.78
N LEU A 232 23.11 0.59 -2.05
CA LEU A 232 24.38 1.08 -2.62
C LEU A 232 25.05 0.11 -3.61
N GLY A 233 24.75 -1.19 -3.53
CA GLY A 233 25.33 -2.20 -4.43
C GLY A 233 24.67 -2.26 -5.83
N ARG A 234 23.73 -1.38 -6.19
CA ARG A 234 22.93 -1.52 -7.42
C ARG A 234 22.78 -0.21 -8.21
N SER A 235 22.51 -0.34 -9.51
CA SER A 235 22.26 0.78 -10.43
C SER A 235 21.10 1.64 -9.92
N GLY A 236 21.31 2.94 -9.74
CA GLY A 236 20.32 3.88 -9.22
C GLY A 236 20.10 3.85 -7.70
N GLY A 237 20.61 2.87 -6.98
CA GLY A 237 20.39 2.68 -5.54
C GLY A 237 20.97 3.80 -4.69
N TRP A 238 22.06 4.45 -5.12
CA TRP A 238 22.66 5.57 -4.40
C TRP A 238 21.71 6.79 -4.33
N LYS A 239 20.87 7.03 -5.36
CA LYS A 239 19.87 8.10 -5.35
C LYS A 239 18.78 7.82 -4.31
N ALA A 240 18.31 6.56 -4.24
CA ALA A 240 17.33 6.13 -3.24
C ALA A 240 17.93 6.19 -1.82
N ALA A 241 19.19 5.78 -1.65
CA ALA A 241 19.93 5.87 -0.39
C ALA A 241 20.06 7.32 0.09
N TRP A 242 20.52 8.22 -0.78
CA TRP A 242 20.63 9.64 -0.48
C TRP A 242 19.29 10.27 -0.10
N LEU A 243 18.24 9.97 -0.87
CA LEU A 243 16.91 10.49 -0.59
C LEU A 243 16.38 9.99 0.75
N THR A 244 16.57 8.71 1.07
CA THR A 244 16.19 8.13 2.37
C THR A 244 16.88 8.86 3.53
N LEU A 245 18.20 9.06 3.43
CA LEU A 245 18.97 9.81 4.44
C LEU A 245 18.46 11.25 4.56
N ARG A 246 18.21 11.92 3.44
CA ARG A 246 17.68 13.28 3.42
C ARG A 246 16.31 13.39 4.08
N LEU A 247 15.38 12.48 3.80
CA LEU A 247 14.05 12.44 4.41
C LEU A 247 14.14 12.23 5.93
N GLN A 248 15.01 11.32 6.37
CA GLN A 248 15.27 11.09 7.80
C GLN A 248 15.90 12.31 8.48
N ALA A 249 16.88 12.93 7.84
CA ALA A 249 17.50 14.15 8.36
C ALA A 249 16.49 15.31 8.46
N THR A 250 15.55 15.42 7.50
CA THR A 250 14.46 16.41 7.56
C THR A 250 13.52 16.13 8.74
N LEU A 251 13.18 14.86 8.99
CA LEU A 251 12.39 14.46 10.13
C LEU A 251 13.10 14.79 11.46
N MET A 252 14.41 14.57 11.54
CA MET A 252 15.21 14.96 12.72
C MET A 252 15.27 16.49 12.89
N ALA A 253 15.46 17.23 11.81
CA ALA A 253 15.49 18.69 11.81
C ALA A 253 14.14 19.30 12.24
N SER A 254 13.01 18.64 11.97
CA SER A 254 11.68 19.09 12.39
C SER A 254 11.54 19.18 13.92
N ARG A 255 12.38 18.43 14.65
CA ARG A 255 12.42 18.40 16.12
C ARG A 255 13.44 19.41 16.72
N ARG A 256 14.37 19.95 15.90
CA ARG A 256 15.54 20.73 16.39
C ARG A 256 15.51 22.21 16.04
N GLY A 257 14.82 22.66 14.98
CA GLY A 257 14.80 24.08 14.63
C GLY A 257 14.07 24.42 13.32
N ARG A 258 13.33 25.53 13.34
CA ARG A 258 12.45 25.93 12.22
C ARG A 258 13.21 26.35 10.93
N GLY A 259 14.40 26.92 11.03
CA GLY A 259 15.16 27.41 9.86
C GLY A 259 15.74 26.27 9.03
N LEU A 260 16.53 25.40 9.68
CA LEU A 260 17.12 24.21 9.04
C LEU A 260 16.05 23.28 8.47
N TYR A 261 14.99 23.04 9.23
CA TYR A 261 13.87 22.23 8.78
C TYR A 261 13.24 22.77 7.49
N ARG A 262 12.91 24.05 7.43
CA ARG A 262 12.32 24.68 6.22
C ARG A 262 13.24 24.56 5.01
N TRP A 263 14.54 24.78 5.19
CA TRP A 263 15.53 24.64 4.12
C TRP A 263 15.62 23.20 3.60
N MET A 264 15.73 22.23 4.50
CA MET A 264 15.81 20.82 4.12
C MET A 264 14.52 20.33 3.44
N ARG A 265 13.36 20.75 3.95
CA ARG A 265 12.05 20.37 3.42
C ARG A 265 11.83 20.82 1.97
N LYS A 266 12.28 22.02 1.60
CA LYS A 266 12.16 22.55 0.23
C LYS A 266 12.70 21.62 -0.86
N GLY A 267 13.69 20.80 -0.56
CA GLY A 267 14.25 19.86 -1.52
C GLY A 267 13.60 18.48 -1.55
N ASN A 268 12.58 18.23 -0.73
CA ASN A 268 11.86 16.95 -0.67
C ASN A 268 10.61 17.05 -1.54
N SER A 269 10.68 16.67 -2.81
CA SER A 269 9.49 16.58 -3.67
C SER A 269 9.02 15.13 -3.80
N LEU A 270 7.72 14.96 -3.98
CA LEU A 270 7.10 13.66 -4.22
C LEU A 270 7.66 13.04 -5.51
N GLU A 271 7.83 13.84 -6.54
CA GLU A 271 8.42 13.43 -7.82
C GLU A 271 9.82 12.83 -7.67
N ARG A 272 10.67 13.39 -6.83
CA ARG A 272 12.00 12.81 -6.54
C ARG A 272 11.91 11.43 -5.89
N VAL A 273 10.92 11.24 -5.02
CA VAL A 273 10.65 9.94 -4.42
C VAL A 273 10.15 8.96 -5.48
N GLU A 274 9.23 9.37 -6.34
CA GLU A 274 8.72 8.57 -7.46
C GLU A 274 9.86 8.11 -8.38
N LEU A 275 10.72 9.04 -8.80
CA LEU A 275 11.89 8.72 -9.63
C LEU A 275 12.89 7.78 -8.96
N ALA A 276 13.19 8.02 -7.67
CA ALA A 276 14.11 7.19 -6.92
C ALA A 276 13.56 5.77 -6.68
N MET A 277 12.27 5.66 -6.37
CA MET A 277 11.59 4.37 -6.24
C MET A 277 11.50 3.65 -7.58
N GLY A 278 11.20 4.37 -8.66
CA GLY A 278 11.18 3.82 -10.02
C GLY A 278 12.53 3.21 -10.41
N ALA A 279 13.62 3.96 -10.21
CA ALA A 279 14.97 3.46 -10.46
C ALA A 279 15.34 2.25 -9.59
N LEU A 280 14.92 2.24 -8.32
CA LEU A 280 15.16 1.13 -7.40
C LEU A 280 14.39 -0.13 -7.79
N LEU A 281 13.12 0.02 -8.15
CA LEU A 281 12.24 -1.10 -8.48
C LEU A 281 12.35 -1.56 -9.95
N GLY A 282 13.12 -0.83 -10.76
CA GLY A 282 13.27 -1.11 -12.20
C GLY A 282 11.96 -0.93 -12.96
N GLY A 283 11.23 0.14 -12.69
CA GLY A 283 9.96 0.47 -13.33
C GLY A 283 9.60 1.95 -13.14
N THR A 284 8.38 2.31 -13.48
CA THR A 284 7.84 3.66 -13.30
C THR A 284 6.90 3.70 -12.09
N VAL A 285 7.07 4.67 -11.20
CA VAL A 285 6.30 4.80 -9.96
C VAL A 285 5.56 6.13 -9.92
N LYS A 286 4.31 6.11 -9.47
CA LYS A 286 3.49 7.28 -9.20
C LYS A 286 2.85 7.19 -7.82
N MET A 287 2.94 8.26 -7.05
CA MET A 287 2.25 8.34 -5.76
C MET A 287 0.91 9.08 -5.95
N ILE A 288 -0.14 8.48 -5.44
CA ILE A 288 -1.51 8.99 -5.56
C ILE A 288 -1.99 9.52 -4.20
N ILE A 289 -2.25 10.80 -4.15
CA ILE A 289 -2.83 11.44 -2.97
C ILE A 289 -4.31 11.05 -2.87
N THR A 290 -4.69 10.41 -1.77
CA THR A 290 -6.06 10.02 -1.47
C THR A 290 -6.62 10.84 -0.29
N PRO A 291 -7.87 11.32 -0.37
CA PRO A 291 -8.54 11.99 0.74
C PRO A 291 -9.01 11.00 1.83
N TYR A 292 -8.92 9.69 1.56
CA TYR A 292 -9.37 8.65 2.48
C TYR A 292 -8.22 8.21 3.41
N GLY A 293 -8.13 8.86 4.57
CA GLY A 293 -7.11 8.58 5.58
C GLY A 293 -7.15 7.15 6.14
N GLY A 294 -8.29 6.46 6.03
CA GLY A 294 -8.47 5.08 6.47
C GLY A 294 -7.47 4.08 5.87
N PHE A 295 -6.97 4.32 4.66
CA PHE A 295 -5.92 3.50 4.06
C PHE A 295 -4.55 3.60 4.77
N SER A 296 -4.36 4.59 5.62
CA SER A 296 -3.13 4.81 6.40
C SER A 296 -3.28 4.46 7.89
N LEU A 297 -4.43 3.91 8.28
CA LEU A 297 -4.76 3.51 9.65
C LEU A 297 -4.88 1.98 9.75
N ASP A 298 -3.76 1.33 9.53
CA ASP A 298 -3.59 -0.08 9.81
C ASP A 298 -3.46 -0.33 11.33
N VAL A 299 -3.85 -1.52 11.77
CA VAL A 299 -3.65 -1.98 13.15
C VAL A 299 -2.18 -2.37 13.31
N ASP A 300 -1.33 -1.49 13.85
CA ASP A 300 0.11 -1.76 13.99
C ASP A 300 0.47 -2.44 15.30
N ASP A 301 -0.19 -2.06 16.40
CA ASP A 301 0.06 -2.57 17.75
C ASP A 301 -1.23 -2.66 18.58
N GLU A 302 -1.10 -3.03 19.86
CA GLU A 302 -2.23 -3.20 20.77
C GLU A 302 -2.95 -1.89 21.10
N GLU A 303 -2.20 -0.78 21.13
CA GLU A 303 -2.80 0.53 21.38
C GLU A 303 -3.66 0.96 20.19
N ASP A 304 -3.19 0.77 18.97
CA ASP A 304 -3.99 0.99 17.77
C ASP A 304 -5.27 0.16 17.79
N PHE A 305 -5.13 -1.13 18.10
CA PHE A 305 -6.25 -2.06 18.17
C PHE A 305 -7.30 -1.59 19.20
N ARG A 306 -6.84 -1.18 20.38
CA ARG A 306 -7.71 -0.66 21.44
C ARG A 306 -8.44 0.62 21.00
N VAL A 307 -7.70 1.59 20.46
CA VAL A 307 -8.25 2.88 20.04
C VAL A 307 -9.21 2.71 18.87
N LEU A 308 -8.87 1.88 17.87
CA LEU A 308 -9.74 1.60 16.73
C LEU A 308 -11.06 0.96 17.17
N ASN A 309 -11.05 0.02 18.11
CA ASN A 309 -12.29 -0.55 18.65
C ASN A 309 -13.10 0.49 19.41
N GLN A 310 -12.45 1.34 20.23
CA GLN A 310 -13.13 2.34 21.04
C GLN A 310 -13.75 3.48 20.22
N ARG A 311 -13.16 3.77 19.05
CA ARG A 311 -13.56 4.90 18.20
C ARG A 311 -14.19 4.46 16.88
N PHE A 312 -14.43 3.14 16.70
CA PHE A 312 -14.87 2.60 15.42
C PHE A 312 -16.16 3.25 14.92
N ASP A 313 -17.16 3.36 15.78
CA ASP A 313 -18.47 3.94 15.40
C ASP A 313 -18.36 5.42 15.02
N ASP A 314 -17.51 6.18 15.73
CA ASP A 314 -17.23 7.59 15.41
C ASP A 314 -16.56 7.75 14.02
N TRP A 315 -15.75 6.77 13.59
CA TRP A 315 -14.89 6.88 12.42
C TRP A 315 -15.39 6.13 11.18
N SER A 316 -16.23 5.14 11.34
CA SER A 316 -16.79 4.34 10.24
C SER A 316 -17.86 5.06 9.41
N THR A 317 -18.42 6.14 9.94
CA THR A 317 -19.45 6.97 9.29
C THR A 317 -18.88 8.13 8.47
N ILE A 318 -17.57 8.24 8.41
CA ILE A 318 -16.83 9.28 7.70
C ILE A 318 -16.25 8.67 6.41
#